data_d7dde85d98ad85651a7a44a5a5439ca9
#
_entry.id   d7dde85d98ad85651a7a44a5a5439ca9
#
_cell.length_a   1.000
_cell.length_b   1.000
_cell.length_c   1.000
_cell.angle_alpha   90.00
_cell.angle_beta   90.00
_cell.angle_gamma   90.00
#
_symmetry.space_group_name_H-M   'P 1'
#
loop_
_entity.id
_entity.type
_entity.pdbx_description
1 polymer ?
#
loop_
_entity_poly.entity_id
_entity_poly.type
_entity_poly.pdbx_seq_one_letter_code
_entity_poly.pdbx_strand_id
1 'polypeptide(L)'
;MIRRLFYILLLLCLFVCTYAQGGTRELSVAERNAAQGFNDTIDRMADDFVTVSLVVADPGKVLYSVLGHAALHLQCPSFGLDYIFTYESEDVQRKVFRFLTNNLKMGMASLSLDEYLQPYEEEGRGVKEYRLNLPAEVKMELWRICDERLGQGVDLVYDPVKRGCAISVVHNIEDAIKAANKKNNKHYSIEYPEWGKPFDRTLREIFYDNAPHDWGLFWCMTIVGGIVDRPNLPKEEKLICPQELADIWKQSSIDGRPIISEQPIILNESEPLQKSLIAPLFVVLIVLLLSIASFFMKYPYIDWLILGMQTILGCLILWLVIMPLPATGWSWLIIPFNPLAAIAWRWRDKWALPYAVVIVLWCIGMLCAPHRLVEYAHIILALSFGIILLKQYISLTKNN
;
A
#
# COMPACT_ATOMS: atom_id res chain seq x y z
N MET A 1 -15.27 11.79 -33.58
CA MET A 1 -14.62 12.64 -32.56
C MET A 1 -14.62 11.96 -31.18
N ILE A 2 -15.74 11.45 -30.71
CA ILE A 2 -15.89 10.76 -29.40
C ILE A 2 -14.96 9.54 -29.26
N ARG A 3 -14.79 8.70 -30.31
CA ARG A 3 -13.84 7.56 -30.27
C ARG A 3 -12.37 7.98 -30.06
N ARG A 4 -11.93 9.10 -30.61
CA ARG A 4 -10.55 9.60 -30.41
C ARG A 4 -10.34 10.17 -29.02
N LEU A 5 -11.37 10.80 -28.41
CA LEU A 5 -11.30 11.28 -27.01
C LEU A 5 -11.24 10.10 -26.02
N PHE A 6 -11.97 9.03 -26.28
CA PHE A 6 -11.96 7.82 -25.47
C PHE A 6 -10.58 7.14 -25.48
N TYR A 7 -9.91 7.08 -26.64
CA TYR A 7 -8.54 6.56 -26.74
C TYR A 7 -7.51 7.46 -26.07
N ILE A 8 -7.69 8.77 -26.09
CA ILE A 8 -6.81 9.72 -25.40
C ILE A 8 -6.98 9.60 -23.87
N LEU A 9 -8.20 9.44 -23.35
CA LEU A 9 -8.45 9.18 -21.92
C LEU A 9 -7.91 7.82 -21.49
N LEU A 10 -8.06 6.79 -22.31
CA LEU A 10 -7.49 5.45 -22.07
C LEU A 10 -5.96 5.49 -22.08
N LEU A 11 -5.35 6.22 -23.01
CA LEU A 11 -3.90 6.44 -23.08
C LEU A 11 -3.38 7.27 -21.92
N LEU A 12 -4.09 8.29 -21.44
CA LEU A 12 -3.72 9.07 -20.25
C LEU A 12 -3.77 8.21 -18.97
N CYS A 13 -4.69 7.26 -18.86
CA CYS A 13 -4.70 6.28 -17.77
C CYS A 13 -3.56 5.25 -17.87
N LEU A 14 -3.06 4.96 -19.09
CA LEU A 14 -2.00 3.97 -19.32
C LEU A 14 -0.58 4.55 -19.19
N PHE A 15 -0.41 5.88 -19.26
CA PHE A 15 0.91 6.54 -19.30
C PHE A 15 1.56 6.78 -17.91
N VAL A 16 0.90 6.38 -16.80
CA VAL A 16 1.41 6.62 -15.44
C VAL A 16 2.33 5.50 -14.92
N CYS A 17 2.65 4.51 -15.76
CA CYS A 17 3.28 3.28 -15.27
C CYS A 17 4.47 2.83 -16.12
N THR A 18 5.67 3.24 -15.81
CA THR A 18 6.89 2.53 -16.25
C THR A 18 7.95 2.49 -15.15
N TYR A 19 8.52 1.31 -15.02
CA TYR A 19 9.76 0.84 -14.39
C TYR A 19 9.72 0.35 -12.93
N ALA A 20 9.90 -0.93 -12.78
CA ALA A 20 10.89 -1.64 -11.97
C ALA A 20 10.92 -3.13 -12.38
N GLN A 21 12.04 -3.62 -12.87
CA GLN A 21 12.34 -5.05 -13.00
C GLN A 21 13.41 -5.40 -11.97
N GLY A 22 13.01 -5.98 -10.84
CA GLY A 22 13.91 -6.74 -9.99
C GLY A 22 13.88 -8.22 -10.44
N GLY A 23 15.00 -8.74 -10.91
CA GLY A 23 15.12 -10.18 -11.15
C GLY A 23 15.29 -10.92 -9.82
N THR A 24 14.43 -11.88 -9.52
CA THR A 24 14.59 -12.77 -8.38
C THR A 24 15.61 -13.86 -8.73
N ARG A 25 16.67 -13.99 -7.91
CA ARG A 25 17.64 -15.10 -8.00
C ARG A 25 17.26 -16.16 -6.97
N GLU A 26 16.98 -17.38 -7.43
CA GLU A 26 16.88 -18.53 -6.53
C GLU A 26 18.28 -18.91 -6.03
N LEU A 27 18.42 -19.14 -4.71
CA LEU A 27 19.65 -19.71 -4.14
C LEU A 27 19.97 -21.05 -4.80
N SER A 28 21.19 -21.21 -5.27
CA SER A 28 21.66 -22.50 -5.79
C SER A 28 21.64 -23.58 -4.70
N VAL A 29 21.53 -24.84 -5.11
CA VAL A 29 21.59 -25.99 -4.17
C VAL A 29 22.93 -25.99 -3.40
N ALA A 30 24.02 -25.51 -4.00
CA ALA A 30 25.31 -25.38 -3.36
C ALA A 30 25.31 -24.33 -2.24
N GLU A 31 24.65 -23.18 -2.46
CA GLU A 31 24.50 -22.12 -1.45
C GLU A 31 23.59 -22.56 -0.28
N ARG A 32 22.53 -23.33 -0.57
CA ARG A 32 21.69 -23.95 0.48
C ARG A 32 22.47 -24.99 1.30
N ASN A 33 23.26 -25.82 0.64
CA ASN A 33 24.08 -26.81 1.31
C ASN A 33 25.24 -26.21 2.11
N ALA A 34 25.81 -25.08 1.66
CA ALA A 34 26.79 -24.31 2.42
C ALA A 34 26.21 -23.75 3.72
N ALA A 35 24.96 -23.30 3.69
CA ALA A 35 24.23 -22.87 4.88
C ALA A 35 23.92 -24.01 5.87
N GLN A 36 23.96 -25.28 5.42
CA GLN A 36 23.72 -26.46 6.23
C GLN A 36 25.02 -27.19 6.68
N GLY A 37 26.17 -26.93 6.02
CA GLY A 37 27.45 -27.56 6.27
C GLY A 37 28.25 -26.90 7.39
N PHE A 38 27.86 -27.11 8.64
CA PHE A 38 28.47 -26.49 9.80
C PHE A 38 29.71 -27.22 10.30
N ASN A 39 30.77 -26.48 10.56
CA ASN A 39 31.96 -26.97 11.25
C ASN A 39 31.78 -26.89 12.78
N ASP A 40 32.05 -27.95 13.53
CA ASP A 40 31.80 -28.05 14.99
C ASP A 40 32.60 -27.06 15.85
N THR A 41 33.55 -26.31 15.26
CA THR A 41 34.37 -25.31 15.94
C THR A 41 33.77 -23.90 16.00
N ILE A 42 32.63 -23.66 15.34
CA ILE A 42 31.98 -22.35 15.30
C ILE A 42 30.91 -22.28 16.38
N ASP A 43 31.02 -21.24 17.24
CA ASP A 43 29.97 -20.94 18.23
C ASP A 43 28.75 -20.35 17.55
N ARG A 44 27.75 -21.17 17.29
CA ARG A 44 26.49 -20.82 16.66
C ARG A 44 25.57 -19.97 17.55
N MET A 45 25.89 -19.91 18.84
CA MET A 45 25.13 -19.12 19.81
C MET A 45 25.77 -17.76 20.05
N ALA A 46 26.90 -17.47 19.40
CA ALA A 46 27.47 -16.12 19.40
C ALA A 46 26.50 -15.12 18.79
N ASP A 47 26.36 -13.95 19.39
CA ASP A 47 25.40 -12.91 18.97
C ASP A 47 25.67 -12.39 17.52
N ASP A 48 26.90 -12.57 17.04
CA ASP A 48 27.37 -12.16 15.70
C ASP A 48 27.43 -13.32 14.68
N PHE A 49 27.09 -14.56 15.08
CA PHE A 49 27.09 -15.70 14.16
C PHE A 49 26.10 -15.49 13.02
N VAL A 50 24.86 -15.09 13.33
CA VAL A 50 23.88 -14.57 12.38
C VAL A 50 23.53 -13.15 12.80
N THR A 51 23.68 -12.20 11.89
CA THR A 51 23.16 -10.85 12.07
C THR A 51 21.87 -10.69 11.28
N VAL A 52 20.92 -9.98 11.85
CA VAL A 52 19.62 -9.71 11.26
C VAL A 52 19.35 -8.24 11.33
N SER A 53 18.96 -7.66 10.21
CA SER A 53 18.54 -6.25 10.12
C SER A 53 17.19 -6.13 9.43
N LEU A 54 16.42 -5.12 9.83
CA LEU A 54 15.27 -4.62 9.08
C LEU A 54 15.77 -3.58 8.08
N VAL A 55 15.51 -3.80 6.81
CA VAL A 55 15.79 -2.83 5.74
C VAL A 55 14.49 -2.13 5.37
N VAL A 56 14.50 -0.80 5.37
CA VAL A 56 13.34 0.04 5.11
C VAL A 56 13.65 1.01 3.99
N ALA A 57 12.91 0.91 2.89
CA ALA A 57 12.96 1.87 1.79
C ALA A 57 11.84 2.90 1.93
N ASP A 58 12.17 4.15 1.60
CA ASP A 58 11.25 5.28 1.67
C ASP A 58 10.03 5.11 0.74
N PRO A 59 8.88 5.74 1.06
CA PRO A 59 7.71 5.75 0.19
C PRO A 59 7.99 6.24 -1.21
N GLY A 60 7.34 5.62 -2.21
CA GLY A 60 7.36 6.02 -3.61
C GLY A 60 6.06 6.66 -4.08
N LYS A 61 6.03 7.13 -5.33
CA LYS A 61 4.87 7.87 -5.89
C LYS A 61 3.77 6.97 -6.43
N VAL A 62 4.09 5.72 -6.76
CA VAL A 62 3.17 4.79 -7.40
C VAL A 62 2.47 3.91 -6.37
N LEU A 63 1.30 3.39 -6.74
CA LEU A 63 0.42 2.66 -5.84
C LEU A 63 1.09 1.53 -5.04
N TYR A 64 1.96 0.73 -5.69
CA TYR A 64 2.62 -0.40 -5.03
C TYR A 64 3.75 -0.02 -4.08
N SER A 65 4.34 1.17 -4.24
CA SER A 65 5.43 1.67 -3.40
C SER A 65 5.00 2.77 -2.43
N VAL A 66 3.70 3.07 -2.37
CA VAL A 66 3.15 4.23 -1.67
C VAL A 66 3.47 4.28 -0.17
N LEU A 67 3.69 3.14 0.47
CA LEU A 67 4.11 3.04 1.88
C LEU A 67 5.61 2.74 2.05
N GLY A 68 6.38 2.70 0.96
CA GLY A 68 7.75 2.22 1.02
C GLY A 68 7.85 0.71 0.89
N HIS A 69 8.95 0.15 1.38
CA HIS A 69 9.18 -1.30 1.35
C HIS A 69 9.94 -1.76 2.60
N ALA A 70 9.72 -3.00 3.02
CA ALA A 70 10.44 -3.63 4.12
C ALA A 70 11.01 -4.97 3.68
N ALA A 71 12.25 -5.24 4.07
CA ALA A 71 12.94 -6.50 3.83
C ALA A 71 13.76 -6.90 5.07
N LEU A 72 14.25 -8.13 5.09
CA LEU A 72 15.19 -8.64 6.09
C LEU A 72 16.56 -8.81 5.46
N HIS A 73 17.58 -8.21 6.06
CA HIS A 73 18.97 -8.44 5.72
C HIS A 73 19.56 -9.46 6.70
N LEU A 74 19.91 -10.63 6.21
CA LEU A 74 20.50 -11.72 6.99
C LEU A 74 21.91 -11.96 6.53
N GLN A 75 22.86 -11.93 7.49
CA GLN A 75 24.25 -12.17 7.21
C GLN A 75 24.79 -13.27 8.13
N CYS A 76 25.67 -14.14 7.59
CA CYS A 76 26.45 -15.09 8.35
C CYS A 76 27.92 -14.97 7.89
N PRO A 77 28.70 -14.05 8.52
CA PRO A 77 30.07 -13.74 8.06
C PRO A 77 30.99 -14.97 8.09
N SER A 78 30.81 -15.86 9.05
CA SER A 78 31.59 -17.10 9.16
C SER A 78 31.47 -18.02 7.93
N PHE A 79 30.41 -17.87 7.14
CA PHE A 79 30.17 -18.63 5.90
C PHE A 79 30.15 -17.77 4.65
N GLY A 80 30.42 -16.46 4.76
CA GLY A 80 30.38 -15.52 3.64
C GLY A 80 28.97 -15.38 3.03
N LEU A 81 27.93 -15.59 3.83
CA LEU A 81 26.53 -15.46 3.39
C LEU A 81 26.03 -14.05 3.72
N ASP A 82 25.43 -13.41 2.72
CA ASP A 82 24.94 -12.03 2.80
C ASP A 82 23.77 -11.87 1.83
N TYR A 83 22.52 -11.83 2.36
CA TYR A 83 21.32 -11.84 1.55
C TYR A 83 20.22 -10.92 2.09
N ILE A 84 19.56 -10.22 1.17
CA ILE A 84 18.30 -9.54 1.44
C ILE A 84 17.14 -10.48 1.11
N PHE A 85 16.35 -10.84 2.11
CA PHE A 85 15.10 -11.58 1.94
C PHE A 85 13.94 -10.58 1.88
N THR A 86 13.28 -10.54 0.74
CA THR A 86 12.19 -9.59 0.47
C THR A 86 10.96 -10.32 -0.06
N TYR A 87 9.78 -9.75 0.17
CA TYR A 87 8.54 -10.23 -0.44
C TYR A 87 8.22 -9.41 -1.68
N GLU A 88 8.30 -10.08 -2.82
CA GLU A 88 8.05 -9.47 -4.13
C GLU A 88 6.72 -9.95 -4.70
N SER A 89 5.92 -9.02 -5.24
CA SER A 89 4.73 -9.36 -6.00
C SER A 89 5.02 -9.39 -7.50
N GLU A 90 4.20 -10.14 -8.23
CA GLU A 90 4.16 -9.98 -9.69
C GLU A 90 3.91 -8.50 -10.03
N ASP A 91 4.43 -8.06 -11.18
CA ASP A 91 4.28 -6.68 -11.66
C ASP A 91 2.78 -6.29 -11.74
N VAL A 92 2.34 -5.48 -10.78
CA VAL A 92 0.96 -4.99 -10.67
C VAL A 92 0.55 -4.22 -11.93
N GLN A 93 1.48 -3.47 -12.54
CA GLN A 93 1.20 -2.62 -13.70
C GLN A 93 0.90 -3.47 -14.94
N ARG A 94 1.69 -4.51 -15.16
CA ARG A 94 1.48 -5.45 -16.28
C ARG A 94 0.33 -6.41 -16.04
N LYS A 95 0.01 -6.70 -14.76
CA LYS A 95 -0.97 -7.70 -14.35
C LYS A 95 -2.14 -7.10 -13.56
N VAL A 96 -2.54 -5.89 -13.91
CA VAL A 96 -3.64 -5.14 -13.26
C VAL A 96 -4.92 -5.97 -13.10
N PHE A 97 -5.29 -6.77 -14.10
CA PHE A 97 -6.46 -7.65 -14.00
C PHE A 97 -6.30 -8.73 -12.94
N ARG A 98 -5.09 -9.28 -12.74
CA ARG A 98 -4.84 -10.23 -11.66
C ARG A 98 -4.98 -9.56 -10.29
N PHE A 99 -4.50 -8.33 -10.16
CA PHE A 99 -4.70 -7.54 -8.96
C PHE A 99 -6.20 -7.32 -8.70
N LEU A 100 -6.95 -6.82 -9.68
CA LEU A 100 -8.39 -6.53 -9.56
C LEU A 100 -9.26 -7.78 -9.36
N THR A 101 -8.77 -8.97 -9.67
CA THR A 101 -9.48 -10.26 -9.49
C THR A 101 -8.94 -11.08 -8.32
N ASN A 102 -8.12 -10.48 -7.42
CA ASN A 102 -7.51 -11.16 -6.28
C ASN A 102 -6.70 -12.40 -6.68
N ASN A 103 -5.94 -12.32 -7.75
CA ASN A 103 -5.14 -13.42 -8.28
C ASN A 103 -3.70 -13.01 -8.59
N LEU A 104 -3.27 -11.83 -8.09
CA LEU A 104 -1.88 -11.40 -8.16
C LEU A 104 -1.06 -12.25 -7.21
N LYS A 105 0.04 -12.80 -7.68
CA LYS A 105 0.91 -13.65 -6.88
C LYS A 105 2.04 -12.86 -6.25
N MET A 106 2.49 -13.32 -5.10
CA MET A 106 3.68 -12.82 -4.42
C MET A 106 4.44 -13.99 -3.79
N GLY A 107 5.71 -13.79 -3.51
CA GLY A 107 6.54 -14.77 -2.82
C GLY A 107 7.79 -14.13 -2.24
N MET A 108 8.56 -14.95 -1.51
CA MET A 108 9.84 -14.52 -0.99
C MET A 108 10.89 -14.63 -2.10
N ALA A 109 11.72 -13.59 -2.21
CA ALA A 109 12.92 -13.56 -3.03
C ALA A 109 14.15 -13.35 -2.14
N SER A 110 15.30 -13.79 -2.63
CA SER A 110 16.60 -13.46 -2.02
C SER A 110 17.46 -12.73 -3.04
N LEU A 111 18.00 -11.60 -2.67
CA LEU A 111 18.81 -10.72 -3.51
C LEU A 111 20.13 -10.42 -2.81
N SER A 112 21.17 -10.11 -3.58
CA SER A 112 22.35 -9.40 -3.05
C SER A 112 21.95 -7.99 -2.63
N LEU A 113 22.78 -7.35 -1.81
CA LEU A 113 22.53 -5.96 -1.39
C LEU A 113 22.48 -5.02 -2.60
N ASP A 114 23.40 -5.15 -3.54
CA ASP A 114 23.48 -4.30 -4.74
C ASP A 114 22.23 -4.49 -5.63
N GLU A 115 21.78 -5.73 -5.86
CA GLU A 115 20.56 -6.03 -6.62
C GLU A 115 19.32 -5.44 -5.96
N TYR A 116 19.28 -5.44 -4.62
CA TYR A 116 18.16 -4.87 -3.87
C TYR A 116 18.16 -3.33 -3.93
N LEU A 117 19.31 -2.68 -3.86
CA LEU A 117 19.41 -1.22 -3.83
C LEU A 117 19.16 -0.56 -5.19
N GLN A 118 19.53 -1.22 -6.30
CA GLN A 118 19.46 -0.67 -7.65
C GLN A 118 18.14 0.06 -7.98
N PRO A 119 16.93 -0.51 -7.79
CA PRO A 119 15.68 0.17 -8.13
C PRO A 119 15.42 1.41 -7.24
N TYR A 120 15.90 1.43 -6.02
CA TYR A 120 15.74 2.58 -5.12
C TYR A 120 16.68 3.72 -5.47
N GLU A 121 17.91 3.41 -5.90
CA GLU A 121 18.87 4.38 -6.43
C GLU A 121 18.32 5.05 -7.70
N GLU A 122 17.78 4.26 -8.64
CA GLU A 122 17.19 4.77 -9.87
C GLU A 122 15.96 5.67 -9.60
N GLU A 123 15.19 5.40 -8.53
CA GLU A 123 14.03 6.19 -8.12
C GLU A 123 14.38 7.35 -7.17
N GLY A 124 15.63 7.48 -6.70
CA GLY A 124 16.08 8.47 -5.70
C GLY A 124 15.43 8.25 -4.33
N ARG A 125 15.08 7.01 -3.98
CA ARG A 125 14.44 6.65 -2.71
C ARG A 125 15.49 6.25 -1.69
N GLY A 126 15.39 6.81 -0.49
CA GLY A 126 16.25 6.45 0.63
C GLY A 126 16.04 5.01 1.08
N VAL A 127 17.12 4.36 1.52
CA VAL A 127 17.08 3.02 2.12
C VAL A 127 17.89 3.05 3.40
N LYS A 128 17.28 2.59 4.51
CA LYS A 128 17.87 2.55 5.84
C LYS A 128 17.85 1.13 6.37
N GLU A 129 18.93 0.73 7.01
CA GLU A 129 19.09 -0.55 7.66
C GLU A 129 19.14 -0.39 9.18
N TYR A 130 18.31 -1.15 9.88
CA TYR A 130 18.19 -1.18 11.34
C TYR A 130 18.57 -2.54 11.88
N ARG A 131 19.69 -2.64 12.59
CA ARG A 131 20.11 -3.88 13.23
C ARG A 131 19.14 -4.32 14.31
N LEU A 132 18.74 -5.61 14.29
CA LEU A 132 17.78 -6.18 15.22
C LEU A 132 18.50 -7.00 16.31
N ASN A 133 18.26 -6.67 17.57
CA ASN A 133 18.79 -7.36 18.75
C ASN A 133 17.93 -8.59 19.11
N LEU A 134 17.82 -9.54 18.20
CA LEU A 134 17.09 -10.79 18.44
C LEU A 134 17.99 -11.82 19.16
N PRO A 135 17.44 -12.71 20.02
CA PRO A 135 18.18 -13.83 20.56
C PRO A 135 18.77 -14.72 19.46
N ALA A 136 19.94 -15.33 19.71
CA ALA A 136 20.64 -16.15 18.72
C ALA A 136 19.77 -17.29 18.17
N GLU A 137 19.00 -17.95 19.05
CA GLU A 137 18.07 -19.01 18.66
C GLU A 137 16.98 -18.52 17.71
N VAL A 138 16.49 -17.28 17.91
CA VAL A 138 15.48 -16.66 17.05
C VAL A 138 16.08 -16.31 15.70
N LYS A 139 17.30 -15.75 15.66
CA LYS A 139 18.02 -15.45 14.41
C LYS A 139 18.23 -16.71 13.55
N MET A 140 18.62 -17.83 14.18
CA MET A 140 18.81 -19.11 13.50
C MET A 140 17.49 -19.67 12.92
N GLU A 141 16.41 -19.62 13.70
CA GLU A 141 15.11 -20.07 13.20
C GLU A 141 14.56 -19.15 12.12
N LEU A 142 14.82 -17.83 12.21
CA LEU A 142 14.43 -16.86 11.19
C LEU A 142 15.10 -17.16 9.85
N TRP A 143 16.42 -17.44 9.85
CA TRP A 143 17.12 -17.86 8.63
C TRP A 143 16.47 -19.10 8.01
N ARG A 144 16.26 -20.13 8.82
CA ARG A 144 15.63 -21.38 8.37
C ARG A 144 14.23 -21.13 7.76
N ILE A 145 13.41 -20.26 8.39
CA ILE A 145 12.08 -19.92 7.90
C ILE A 145 12.17 -19.16 6.58
N CYS A 146 13.10 -18.19 6.43
CA CYS A 146 13.30 -17.48 5.20
C CYS A 146 13.72 -18.42 4.06
N ASP A 147 14.64 -19.34 4.32
CA ASP A 147 15.08 -20.34 3.33
C ASP A 147 13.96 -21.31 2.93
N GLU A 148 13.16 -21.78 3.89
CA GLU A 148 11.99 -22.61 3.60
C GLU A 148 10.96 -21.88 2.74
N ARG A 149 10.66 -20.60 3.05
CA ARG A 149 9.70 -19.79 2.29
C ARG A 149 10.21 -19.45 0.90
N LEU A 150 11.51 -19.21 0.76
CA LEU A 150 12.16 -19.06 -0.54
C LEU A 150 12.00 -20.32 -1.40
N GLY A 151 12.19 -21.50 -0.81
CA GLY A 151 12.05 -22.80 -1.48
C GLY A 151 10.60 -23.12 -1.90
N GLN A 152 9.59 -22.53 -1.26
CA GLN A 152 8.17 -22.69 -1.62
C GLN A 152 7.77 -21.93 -2.89
N GLY A 153 8.59 -20.96 -3.33
CA GLY A 153 8.34 -20.17 -4.53
C GLY A 153 7.23 -19.12 -4.40
N VAL A 154 6.80 -18.56 -5.55
CA VAL A 154 5.87 -17.44 -5.64
C VAL A 154 4.45 -17.98 -5.79
N ASP A 155 3.80 -18.39 -4.70
CA ASP A 155 2.46 -19.00 -4.76
C ASP A 155 1.40 -18.33 -3.87
N LEU A 156 1.80 -17.33 -3.07
CA LEU A 156 0.87 -16.62 -2.22
C LEU A 156 0.06 -15.61 -3.04
N VAL A 157 -1.23 -15.45 -2.73
CA VAL A 157 -2.01 -14.35 -3.28
C VAL A 157 -1.64 -13.07 -2.55
N TYR A 158 -1.30 -12.03 -3.31
CA TYR A 158 -0.96 -10.72 -2.76
C TYR A 158 -2.14 -10.12 -1.98
N ASP A 159 -1.85 -9.62 -0.80
CA ASP A 159 -2.80 -8.92 0.07
C ASP A 159 -2.06 -7.76 0.75
N PRO A 160 -2.32 -6.51 0.36
CA PRO A 160 -1.58 -5.36 0.86
C PRO A 160 -1.72 -5.13 2.37
N VAL A 161 -2.74 -5.69 3.01
CA VAL A 161 -3.00 -5.56 4.44
C VAL A 161 -2.47 -6.76 5.23
N LYS A 162 -2.79 -7.99 4.78
CA LYS A 162 -2.46 -9.20 5.54
C LYS A 162 -1.13 -9.84 5.15
N ARG A 163 -0.60 -9.50 3.98
CA ARG A 163 0.62 -10.08 3.39
C ARG A 163 1.50 -9.04 2.70
N GLY A 164 1.36 -7.76 3.05
CA GLY A 164 2.29 -6.72 2.61
C GLY A 164 3.70 -6.98 3.14
N CYS A 165 4.71 -6.32 2.58
CA CYS A 165 6.11 -6.54 2.94
C CYS A 165 6.39 -6.39 4.44
N ALA A 166 5.93 -5.30 5.07
CA ALA A 166 6.16 -5.04 6.49
C ALA A 166 5.50 -6.09 7.39
N ILE A 167 4.21 -6.38 7.16
CA ILE A 167 3.49 -7.39 7.96
C ILE A 167 4.07 -8.80 7.77
N SER A 168 4.60 -9.12 6.58
CA SER A 168 5.25 -10.39 6.32
C SER A 168 6.58 -10.51 7.06
N VAL A 169 7.34 -9.42 7.19
CA VAL A 169 8.54 -9.37 8.04
C VAL A 169 8.18 -9.61 9.50
N VAL A 170 7.12 -9.00 10.02
CA VAL A 170 6.62 -9.23 11.38
C VAL A 170 6.28 -10.71 11.58
N HIS A 171 5.50 -11.29 10.67
CA HIS A 171 5.13 -12.72 10.75
C HIS A 171 6.35 -13.66 10.68
N ASN A 172 7.37 -13.33 9.88
CA ASN A 172 8.60 -14.13 9.83
C ASN A 172 9.28 -14.16 11.20
N ILE A 173 9.39 -13.02 11.87
CA ILE A 173 10.03 -12.92 13.18
C ILE A 173 9.17 -13.60 14.26
N GLU A 174 7.86 -13.41 14.25
CA GLU A 174 6.97 -14.08 15.21
C GLU A 174 7.01 -15.61 15.07
N ASP A 175 7.05 -16.11 13.83
CA ASP A 175 7.15 -17.54 13.59
C ASP A 175 8.52 -18.08 14.00
N ALA A 176 9.60 -17.30 13.82
CA ALA A 176 10.93 -17.64 14.33
C ALA A 176 10.96 -17.69 15.88
N ILE A 177 10.31 -16.73 16.53
CA ILE A 177 10.15 -16.72 18.00
C ILE A 177 9.40 -17.95 18.47
N LYS A 178 8.26 -18.30 17.84
CA LYS A 178 7.48 -19.50 18.17
C LYS A 178 8.30 -20.79 18.00
N ALA A 179 9.08 -20.87 16.91
CA ALA A 179 9.94 -22.03 16.62
C ALA A 179 11.08 -22.14 17.63
N ALA A 180 11.76 -21.04 17.94
CA ALA A 180 12.84 -20.99 18.93
C ALA A 180 12.33 -21.37 20.35
N ASN A 181 11.17 -20.84 20.74
CA ASN A 181 10.53 -21.17 22.01
C ASN A 181 10.24 -22.66 22.13
N LYS A 182 9.63 -23.24 21.08
CA LYS A 182 9.31 -24.68 21.06
C LYS A 182 10.55 -25.56 21.12
N LYS A 183 11.62 -25.21 20.39
CA LYS A 183 12.83 -26.00 20.26
C LYS A 183 13.71 -25.95 21.51
N ASN A 184 13.80 -24.77 22.14
CA ASN A 184 14.73 -24.49 23.23
C ASN A 184 14.04 -24.34 24.59
N ASN A 185 12.74 -24.63 24.69
CA ASN A 185 11.93 -24.44 25.91
C ASN A 185 12.10 -23.03 26.52
N LYS A 186 12.02 -22.02 25.66
CA LYS A 186 12.10 -20.60 26.00
C LYS A 186 10.72 -19.94 25.90
N HIS A 187 10.60 -18.68 26.35
CA HIS A 187 9.36 -17.91 26.35
C HIS A 187 9.57 -16.51 25.79
N TYR A 188 10.32 -16.39 24.70
CA TYR A 188 10.50 -15.10 24.02
C TYR A 188 9.17 -14.58 23.50
N SER A 189 8.93 -13.28 23.65
CA SER A 189 7.81 -12.56 23.06
C SER A 189 8.22 -11.12 22.76
N ILE A 190 7.61 -10.51 21.75
CA ILE A 190 7.79 -9.09 21.50
C ILE A 190 6.86 -8.33 22.46
N GLU A 191 7.44 -7.42 23.22
CA GLU A 191 6.72 -6.49 24.08
C GLU A 191 6.56 -5.17 23.33
N TYR A 192 5.37 -4.94 22.78
CA TYR A 192 5.04 -3.70 22.08
C TYR A 192 4.69 -2.60 23.08
N PRO A 193 4.93 -1.32 22.74
CA PRO A 193 4.48 -0.20 23.56
C PRO A 193 2.97 -0.26 23.80
N GLU A 194 2.51 0.10 25.00
CA GLU A 194 1.09 -0.01 25.36
C GLU A 194 0.20 0.91 24.54
N TRP A 195 0.66 2.14 24.27
CA TRP A 195 -0.11 3.20 23.63
C TRP A 195 0.74 4.04 22.67
N GLY A 196 0.08 4.66 21.71
CA GLY A 196 0.67 5.62 20.80
C GLY A 196 0.37 5.34 19.33
N LYS A 197 0.63 6.35 18.48
CA LYS A 197 0.64 6.15 17.01
C LYS A 197 1.56 4.97 16.68
N PRO A 198 1.15 3.99 15.85
CA PRO A 198 -0.01 3.95 14.98
C PRO A 198 -1.24 3.24 15.57
N PHE A 199 -1.19 2.73 16.79
CA PHE A 199 -2.20 1.78 17.30
C PHE A 199 -3.59 2.38 17.49
N ASP A 200 -3.69 3.71 17.67
CA ASP A 200 -4.96 4.42 17.84
C ASP A 200 -5.64 4.78 16.51
N ARG A 201 -5.00 4.48 15.38
CA ARG A 201 -5.47 4.82 14.03
C ARG A 201 -6.09 3.63 13.32
N THR A 202 -6.93 3.90 12.34
CA THR A 202 -7.33 2.94 11.32
C THR A 202 -6.18 2.68 10.33
N LEU A 203 -6.21 1.55 9.61
CA LEU A 203 -5.22 1.31 8.55
C LEU A 203 -5.28 2.37 7.47
N ARG A 204 -6.47 2.90 7.17
CA ARG A 204 -6.65 3.99 6.20
C ARG A 204 -5.92 5.26 6.63
N GLU A 205 -5.94 5.60 7.91
CA GLU A 205 -5.20 6.75 8.45
C GLU A 205 -3.69 6.50 8.40
N ILE A 206 -3.23 5.26 8.63
CA ILE A 206 -1.83 4.88 8.45
C ILE A 206 -1.39 5.08 6.99
N PHE A 207 -2.19 4.63 6.03
CA PHE A 207 -1.94 4.89 4.61
C PHE A 207 -1.85 6.39 4.31
N TYR A 208 -2.83 7.16 4.80
CA TYR A 208 -2.92 8.57 4.53
C TYR A 208 -1.75 9.38 5.11
N ASP A 209 -1.32 9.06 6.32
CA ASP A 209 -0.28 9.80 7.04
C ASP A 209 1.13 9.49 6.51
N ASN A 210 1.35 8.30 5.94
CA ASN A 210 2.69 7.84 5.53
C ASN A 210 2.92 7.86 4.02
N ALA A 211 1.87 7.96 3.22
CA ALA A 211 1.99 7.98 1.77
C ALA A 211 2.24 9.41 1.24
N PRO A 212 3.06 9.59 0.21
CA PRO A 212 3.16 10.85 -0.49
C PRO A 212 1.79 11.28 -1.05
N HIS A 213 1.42 12.56 -0.84
CA HIS A 213 0.18 13.13 -1.35
C HIS A 213 0.24 13.32 -2.88
N ASP A 214 0.16 12.23 -3.61
CA ASP A 214 0.23 12.14 -5.06
C ASP A 214 -0.75 11.06 -5.59
N TRP A 215 -0.66 10.69 -6.85
CA TRP A 215 -1.53 9.71 -7.50
C TRP A 215 -1.53 8.34 -6.82
N GLY A 216 -0.40 7.92 -6.24
CA GLY A 216 -0.31 6.69 -5.45
C GLY A 216 -1.30 6.68 -4.30
N LEU A 217 -1.31 7.74 -3.48
CA LEU A 217 -2.25 7.89 -2.37
C LEU A 217 -3.70 8.01 -2.86
N PHE A 218 -3.96 8.82 -3.90
CA PHE A 218 -5.31 8.96 -4.48
C PHE A 218 -5.90 7.61 -4.86
N TRP A 219 -5.15 6.78 -5.59
CA TRP A 219 -5.62 5.45 -5.98
C TRP A 219 -5.68 4.48 -4.81
N CYS A 220 -4.71 4.53 -3.89
CA CYS A 220 -4.76 3.73 -2.66
C CYS A 220 -6.06 4.01 -1.89
N MET A 221 -6.37 5.28 -1.62
CA MET A 221 -7.58 5.69 -0.91
C MET A 221 -8.88 5.42 -1.69
N THR A 222 -8.80 5.28 -3.03
CA THR A 222 -9.92 4.86 -3.88
C THR A 222 -10.20 3.37 -3.76
N ILE A 223 -9.15 2.55 -3.70
CA ILE A 223 -9.23 1.09 -3.77
C ILE A 223 -9.52 0.46 -2.41
N VAL A 224 -8.87 0.96 -1.35
CA VAL A 224 -9.00 0.35 -0.02
C VAL A 224 -10.35 0.64 0.63
N GLY A 225 -10.87 -0.36 1.34
CA GLY A 225 -12.17 -0.28 2.03
C GLY A 225 -12.34 -1.41 3.05
N GLY A 226 -13.51 -1.52 3.62
CA GLY A 226 -13.87 -2.62 4.51
C GLY A 226 -13.01 -2.70 5.77
N ILE A 227 -12.05 -3.62 5.81
CA ILE A 227 -11.21 -3.88 7.00
C ILE A 227 -10.33 -2.68 7.36
N VAL A 228 -9.90 -1.88 6.38
CA VAL A 228 -8.98 -0.74 6.63
C VAL A 228 -9.62 0.40 7.43
N ASP A 229 -10.95 0.43 7.49
CA ASP A 229 -11.73 1.41 8.25
C ASP A 229 -12.04 0.97 9.69
N ARG A 230 -11.61 -0.24 10.08
CA ARG A 230 -11.84 -0.76 11.43
C ARG A 230 -10.82 -0.18 12.42
N PRO A 231 -11.28 0.51 13.49
CA PRO A 231 -10.35 1.08 14.46
C PRO A 231 -9.74 0.02 15.41
N ASN A 232 -10.47 -1.08 15.67
CA ASN A 232 -10.13 -2.06 16.70
C ASN A 232 -9.46 -3.32 16.10
N LEU A 233 -8.46 -3.14 15.23
CA LEU A 233 -7.62 -4.25 14.77
C LEU A 233 -6.54 -4.58 15.80
N PRO A 234 -6.09 -5.84 15.89
CA PRO A 234 -4.90 -6.21 16.66
C PRO A 234 -3.70 -5.33 16.32
N LYS A 235 -2.81 -5.10 17.31
CA LYS A 235 -1.62 -4.25 17.11
C LYS A 235 -0.75 -4.75 15.96
N GLU A 236 -0.55 -6.06 15.91
CA GLU A 236 0.26 -6.75 14.90
C GLU A 236 -0.26 -6.49 13.47
N GLU A 237 -1.58 -6.48 13.29
CA GLU A 237 -2.23 -6.20 11.99
C GLU A 237 -2.10 -4.73 11.55
N LYS A 238 -1.68 -3.83 12.44
CA LYS A 238 -1.45 -2.41 12.13
C LYS A 238 -0.02 -2.09 11.68
N LEU A 239 0.90 -3.05 11.77
CA LEU A 239 2.30 -2.91 11.39
C LEU A 239 2.52 -3.04 9.87
N ILE A 240 1.73 -2.33 9.08
CA ILE A 240 1.75 -2.39 7.61
C ILE A 240 2.68 -1.37 6.96
N CYS A 241 3.08 -0.33 7.70
CA CYS A 241 3.96 0.72 7.21
C CYS A 241 5.41 0.44 7.61
N PRO A 242 6.36 0.29 6.66
CA PRO A 242 7.76 0.00 6.95
C PRO A 242 8.44 1.02 7.88
N GLN A 243 8.18 2.30 7.69
CA GLN A 243 8.78 3.36 8.51
C GLN A 243 8.26 3.28 9.97
N GLU A 244 6.94 3.14 10.13
CA GLU A 244 6.34 3.01 11.45
C GLU A 244 6.74 1.71 12.15
N LEU A 245 6.95 0.62 11.40
CA LEU A 245 7.46 -0.63 11.95
C LEU A 245 8.83 -0.43 12.61
N ALA A 246 9.75 0.27 11.95
CA ALA A 246 11.05 0.60 12.53
C ALA A 246 10.90 1.45 13.79
N ASP A 247 10.03 2.48 13.79
CA ASP A 247 9.82 3.36 14.94
C ASP A 247 9.15 2.65 16.12
N ILE A 248 8.26 1.70 15.86
CA ILE A 248 7.65 0.86 16.90
C ILE A 248 8.70 -0.09 17.48
N TRP A 249 9.55 -0.71 16.67
CA TRP A 249 10.56 -1.63 17.13
C TRP A 249 11.70 -0.96 17.91
N LYS A 250 11.96 0.33 17.71
CA LYS A 250 12.82 1.13 18.60
C LYS A 250 12.26 1.25 20.03
N GLN A 251 10.92 1.16 20.17
CA GLN A 251 10.22 1.26 21.44
C GLN A 251 9.78 -0.10 21.98
N SER A 252 10.02 -1.17 21.25
CA SER A 252 9.67 -2.55 21.59
C SER A 252 10.88 -3.29 22.13
N SER A 253 10.61 -4.31 22.96
CA SER A 253 11.66 -5.16 23.53
C SER A 253 11.38 -6.64 23.25
N ILE A 254 12.43 -7.45 23.35
CA ILE A 254 12.38 -8.90 23.39
C ILE A 254 13.37 -9.38 24.45
N ASP A 255 12.91 -10.22 25.39
CA ASP A 255 13.71 -10.69 26.52
C ASP A 255 14.36 -9.51 27.31
N GLY A 256 13.60 -8.41 27.49
CA GLY A 256 14.04 -7.19 28.19
C GLY A 256 15.08 -6.35 27.44
N ARG A 257 15.42 -6.67 26.19
CA ARG A 257 16.36 -5.90 25.36
C ARG A 257 15.59 -5.14 24.27
N PRO A 258 15.91 -3.87 23.98
CA PRO A 258 15.33 -3.16 22.86
C PRO A 258 15.59 -3.91 21.55
N ILE A 259 14.56 -4.04 20.70
CA ILE A 259 14.71 -4.71 19.38
C ILE A 259 15.65 -3.89 18.48
N ILE A 260 15.52 -2.58 18.47
CA ILE A 260 16.43 -1.64 17.77
C ILE A 260 17.02 -0.70 18.81
N SER A 261 18.34 -0.71 18.95
CA SER A 261 19.04 0.17 19.90
C SER A 261 20.02 1.14 19.22
N GLU A 262 20.42 0.84 17.99
CA GLU A 262 21.41 1.60 17.25
C GLU A 262 20.74 2.54 16.22
N GLN A 263 21.49 3.57 15.81
CA GLN A 263 21.07 4.42 14.69
C GLN A 263 21.11 3.60 13.40
N PRO A 264 20.22 3.89 12.44
CA PRO A 264 20.20 3.18 11.17
C PRO A 264 21.47 3.46 10.35
N ILE A 265 21.93 2.45 9.62
CA ILE A 265 22.88 2.62 8.55
C ILE A 265 22.13 3.13 7.32
N ILE A 266 22.59 4.19 6.72
CA ILE A 266 22.03 4.71 5.46
C ILE A 266 22.68 3.93 4.32
N LEU A 267 21.89 3.10 3.65
CA LEU A 267 22.34 2.32 2.50
C LEU A 267 22.18 3.10 1.20
N ASN A 268 21.15 3.93 1.11
CA ASN A 268 20.95 4.88 0.03
C ASN A 268 20.37 6.19 0.57
N GLU A 269 20.91 7.33 0.11
CA GLU A 269 20.42 8.66 0.49
C GLU A 269 19.09 8.95 -0.19
N SER A 270 18.20 9.61 0.54
CA SER A 270 16.90 10.03 0.00
C SER A 270 17.05 11.32 -0.78
N GLU A 271 16.64 11.32 -2.04
CA GLU A 271 16.44 12.55 -2.79
C GLU A 271 15.05 13.15 -2.47
N PRO A 272 14.90 14.48 -2.53
CA PRO A 272 13.58 15.09 -2.37
C PRO A 272 12.60 14.52 -3.40
N LEU A 273 11.52 13.89 -2.95
CA LEU A 273 10.49 13.36 -3.84
C LEU A 273 9.97 14.48 -4.76
N GLN A 274 10.32 14.42 -6.03
CA GLN A 274 9.80 15.35 -7.02
C GLN A 274 8.28 15.19 -7.07
N LYS A 275 7.53 16.24 -6.72
CA LYS A 275 6.07 16.25 -6.84
C LYS A 275 5.67 16.07 -8.30
N SER A 276 4.63 15.29 -8.55
CA SER A 276 4.06 15.17 -9.90
C SER A 276 3.67 16.55 -10.40
N LEU A 277 4.06 16.88 -11.63
CA LEU A 277 3.70 18.16 -12.29
C LEU A 277 2.18 18.38 -12.29
N ILE A 278 1.43 17.30 -12.37
CA ILE A 278 -0.04 17.28 -12.36
C ILE A 278 -0.50 16.45 -11.17
N ALA A 279 -0.55 17.05 -9.98
CA ALA A 279 -1.02 16.39 -8.77
C ALA A 279 -2.54 16.14 -8.82
N PRO A 280 -3.07 15.08 -8.15
CA PRO A 280 -4.51 14.77 -8.11
C PRO A 280 -5.37 15.98 -7.71
N LEU A 281 -4.96 16.70 -6.67
CA LEU A 281 -5.66 17.88 -6.19
C LEU A 281 -5.80 18.96 -7.27
N PHE A 282 -4.77 19.21 -8.06
CA PHE A 282 -4.81 20.15 -9.16
C PHE A 282 -5.82 19.73 -10.24
N VAL A 283 -5.82 18.45 -10.60
CA VAL A 283 -6.76 17.91 -11.60
C VAL A 283 -8.21 18.04 -11.14
N VAL A 284 -8.50 17.65 -9.89
CA VAL A 284 -9.89 17.74 -9.38
C VAL A 284 -10.36 19.19 -9.21
N LEU A 285 -9.46 20.13 -8.91
CA LEU A 285 -9.78 21.56 -8.91
C LEU A 285 -10.13 22.08 -10.32
N ILE A 286 -9.41 21.64 -11.36
CA ILE A 286 -9.79 21.94 -12.75
C ILE A 286 -11.18 21.36 -13.06
N VAL A 287 -11.46 20.11 -12.66
CA VAL A 287 -12.78 19.51 -12.85
C VAL A 287 -13.88 20.29 -12.14
N LEU A 288 -13.61 20.78 -10.91
CA LEU A 288 -14.53 21.65 -10.18
C LEU A 288 -14.80 22.96 -10.92
N LEU A 289 -13.74 23.64 -11.38
CA LEU A 289 -13.87 24.89 -12.14
C LEU A 289 -14.64 24.67 -13.44
N LEU A 290 -14.38 23.57 -14.16
CA LEU A 290 -15.13 23.21 -15.35
C LEU A 290 -16.60 22.92 -15.04
N SER A 291 -16.90 22.27 -13.90
CA SER A 291 -18.28 22.04 -13.45
C SER A 291 -19.02 23.35 -13.19
N ILE A 292 -18.38 24.32 -12.55
CA ILE A 292 -18.93 25.67 -12.33
C ILE A 292 -19.09 26.40 -13.66
N ALA A 293 -18.05 26.41 -14.50
CA ALA A 293 -18.09 27.08 -15.80
C ALA A 293 -19.17 26.52 -16.74
N SER A 294 -19.51 25.23 -16.56
CA SER A 294 -20.56 24.59 -17.36
C SER A 294 -21.92 25.27 -17.28
N PHE A 295 -22.23 25.96 -16.16
CA PHE A 295 -23.47 26.76 -16.03
C PHE A 295 -23.59 27.91 -17.06
N PHE A 296 -22.46 28.42 -17.52
CA PHE A 296 -22.35 29.50 -18.48
C PHE A 296 -22.20 29.01 -19.92
N MET A 297 -22.07 27.70 -20.11
CA MET A 297 -21.86 27.10 -21.42
C MET A 297 -23.16 26.60 -22.04
N LYS A 298 -23.35 26.93 -23.33
CA LYS A 298 -24.52 26.51 -24.10
C LYS A 298 -24.55 25.03 -24.41
N TYR A 299 -23.38 24.38 -24.51
CA TYR A 299 -23.26 22.98 -24.94
C TYR A 299 -22.94 22.07 -23.75
N PRO A 300 -23.55 20.85 -23.68
CA PRO A 300 -23.43 19.95 -22.54
C PRO A 300 -22.18 19.05 -22.58
N TYR A 301 -21.15 19.36 -23.38
CA TYR A 301 -19.99 18.48 -23.53
C TYR A 301 -19.24 18.25 -22.22
N ILE A 302 -19.09 19.30 -21.41
CA ILE A 302 -18.43 19.21 -20.09
C ILE A 302 -19.26 18.35 -19.14
N ASP A 303 -20.59 18.54 -19.16
CA ASP A 303 -21.49 17.76 -18.31
C ASP A 303 -21.32 16.24 -18.60
N TRP A 304 -21.32 15.88 -19.88
CA TRP A 304 -21.14 14.48 -20.29
C TRP A 304 -19.75 13.94 -19.98
N LEU A 305 -18.71 14.76 -20.09
CA LEU A 305 -17.36 14.38 -19.71
C LEU A 305 -17.29 14.03 -18.21
N ILE A 306 -17.79 14.92 -17.37
CA ILE A 306 -17.75 14.76 -15.90
C ILE A 306 -18.62 13.58 -15.46
N LEU A 307 -19.84 13.44 -16.02
CA LEU A 307 -20.71 12.29 -15.74
C LEU A 307 -20.10 10.97 -16.23
N GLY A 308 -19.39 10.99 -17.36
CA GLY A 308 -18.63 9.83 -17.86
C GLY A 308 -17.51 9.42 -16.89
N MET A 309 -16.74 10.38 -16.40
CA MET A 309 -15.71 10.13 -15.37
C MET A 309 -16.31 9.54 -14.09
N GLN A 310 -17.42 10.09 -13.59
CA GLN A 310 -18.16 9.55 -12.45
C GLN A 310 -18.56 8.10 -12.69
N THR A 311 -19.16 7.82 -13.84
CA THR A 311 -19.65 6.48 -14.15
C THR A 311 -18.51 5.47 -14.19
N ILE A 312 -17.38 5.82 -14.83
CA ILE A 312 -16.21 4.94 -14.91
C ILE A 312 -15.64 4.67 -13.50
N LEU A 313 -15.43 5.72 -12.71
CA LEU A 313 -14.94 5.59 -11.34
C LEU A 313 -15.92 4.81 -10.47
N GLY A 314 -17.20 5.07 -10.62
CA GLY A 314 -18.26 4.35 -9.90
C GLY A 314 -18.32 2.86 -10.26
N CYS A 315 -18.14 2.51 -11.53
CA CYS A 315 -18.05 1.11 -11.95
C CYS A 315 -16.83 0.41 -11.36
N LEU A 316 -15.68 1.09 -11.29
CA LEU A 316 -14.49 0.55 -10.63
C LEU A 316 -14.73 0.31 -9.14
N ILE A 317 -15.28 1.30 -8.43
CA ILE A 317 -15.58 1.19 -6.99
C ILE A 317 -16.59 0.06 -6.75
N LEU A 318 -17.66 -0.02 -7.56
CA LEU A 318 -18.65 -1.09 -7.45
C LEU A 318 -18.03 -2.47 -7.68
N TRP A 319 -17.13 -2.59 -8.66
CA TRP A 319 -16.38 -3.81 -8.89
C TRP A 319 -15.56 -4.22 -7.67
N LEU A 320 -14.82 -3.29 -7.06
CA LEU A 320 -14.01 -3.53 -5.87
C LEU A 320 -14.84 -3.93 -4.64
N VAL A 321 -16.08 -3.43 -4.54
CA VAL A 321 -17.03 -3.80 -3.47
C VAL A 321 -17.59 -5.21 -3.70
N ILE A 322 -17.88 -5.60 -4.94
CA ILE A 322 -18.47 -6.91 -5.29
C ILE A 322 -17.42 -8.01 -5.31
N MET A 323 -16.21 -7.70 -5.77
CA MET A 323 -15.07 -8.62 -5.83
C MET A 323 -14.09 -8.30 -4.70
N PRO A 324 -14.39 -8.68 -3.45
CA PRO A 324 -13.58 -8.26 -2.32
C PRO A 324 -12.19 -8.88 -2.39
N LEU A 325 -11.22 -8.05 -2.65
CA LEU A 325 -9.86 -8.28 -2.19
C LEU A 325 -9.90 -8.14 -0.65
N PRO A 326 -9.00 -8.77 0.11
CA PRO A 326 -8.99 -8.62 1.57
C PRO A 326 -8.89 -7.16 2.05
N ALA A 327 -8.20 -6.31 1.29
CA ALA A 327 -8.06 -4.88 1.57
C ALA A 327 -9.16 -4.01 0.94
N THR A 328 -10.13 -4.60 0.24
CA THR A 328 -11.27 -3.91 -0.34
C THR A 328 -12.56 -4.34 0.35
N GLY A 329 -13.68 -3.83 -0.09
CA GLY A 329 -14.98 -4.12 0.48
C GLY A 329 -15.85 -2.88 0.42
N TRP A 330 -16.64 -2.62 1.46
CA TRP A 330 -17.45 -1.41 1.49
C TRP A 330 -16.57 -0.16 1.39
N SER A 331 -16.87 0.71 0.42
CA SER A 331 -16.22 2.00 0.25
C SER A 331 -17.26 3.12 0.32
N TRP A 332 -17.01 4.12 1.15
CA TRP A 332 -17.86 5.31 1.25
C TRP A 332 -17.93 6.10 -0.06
N LEU A 333 -16.98 5.89 -0.97
CA LEU A 333 -16.94 6.51 -2.30
C LEU A 333 -18.07 6.01 -3.22
N ILE A 334 -18.70 4.86 -2.94
CA ILE A 334 -19.84 4.37 -3.74
C ILE A 334 -21.05 5.31 -3.67
N ILE A 335 -21.15 6.13 -2.62
CA ILE A 335 -22.27 7.06 -2.46
C ILE A 335 -22.20 8.17 -3.52
N PRO A 336 -21.13 9.02 -3.60
CA PRO A 336 -21.06 10.08 -4.60
C PRO A 336 -20.73 9.57 -6.02
N PHE A 337 -20.08 8.40 -6.15
CA PHE A 337 -19.67 7.82 -7.43
C PHE A 337 -20.55 6.63 -7.84
N ASN A 338 -21.88 6.72 -7.58
CA ASN A 338 -22.78 5.64 -7.89
C ASN A 338 -23.04 5.53 -9.41
N PRO A 339 -22.66 4.40 -10.06
CA PRO A 339 -22.82 4.24 -11.50
C PRO A 339 -24.30 4.08 -11.93
N LEU A 340 -25.22 3.76 -10.99
CA LEU A 340 -26.66 3.68 -11.28
C LEU A 340 -27.22 5.01 -11.75
N ALA A 341 -26.58 6.14 -11.44
CA ALA A 341 -26.97 7.46 -11.93
C ALA A 341 -26.95 7.51 -13.47
N ALA A 342 -26.01 6.83 -14.13
CA ALA A 342 -25.98 6.74 -15.57
C ALA A 342 -27.13 5.92 -16.17
N ILE A 343 -27.47 4.80 -15.50
CA ILE A 343 -28.60 3.94 -15.91
C ILE A 343 -29.94 4.65 -15.72
N ALA A 344 -30.09 5.37 -14.60
CA ALA A 344 -31.30 6.09 -14.24
C ALA A 344 -31.39 7.47 -14.94
N TRP A 345 -30.50 7.80 -15.87
CA TRP A 345 -30.41 9.14 -16.48
C TRP A 345 -31.71 9.60 -17.14
N ARG A 346 -32.49 8.67 -17.67
CA ARG A 346 -33.80 8.96 -18.28
C ARG A 346 -34.79 9.62 -17.30
N TRP A 347 -34.69 9.32 -15.99
CA TRP A 347 -35.55 9.80 -14.93
C TRP A 347 -34.86 10.84 -14.03
N ARG A 348 -33.84 11.56 -14.54
CA ARG A 348 -33.04 12.50 -13.77
C ARG A 348 -33.81 13.68 -13.19
N ASP A 349 -34.96 14.03 -13.80
CA ASP A 349 -35.92 15.00 -13.29
C ASP A 349 -36.39 14.70 -11.86
N LYS A 350 -36.46 13.43 -11.50
CA LYS A 350 -36.97 12.95 -10.18
C LYS A 350 -35.87 12.82 -9.15
N TRP A 351 -34.64 12.45 -9.54
CA TRP A 351 -33.59 12.07 -8.60
C TRP A 351 -32.37 12.98 -8.57
N ALA A 352 -32.15 13.85 -9.59
CA ALA A 352 -30.90 14.63 -9.67
C ALA A 352 -30.75 15.59 -8.49
N LEU A 353 -31.80 16.31 -8.08
CA LEU A 353 -31.73 17.18 -6.90
C LEU A 353 -31.56 16.42 -5.60
N PRO A 354 -32.38 15.40 -5.27
CA PRO A 354 -32.16 14.59 -4.07
C PRO A 354 -30.76 14.01 -4.00
N TYR A 355 -30.23 13.53 -5.12
CA TYR A 355 -28.88 12.96 -5.16
C TYR A 355 -27.78 14.01 -4.98
N ALA A 356 -27.93 15.20 -5.57
CA ALA A 356 -27.02 16.32 -5.32
C ALA A 356 -26.99 16.69 -3.82
N VAL A 357 -28.13 16.70 -3.15
CA VAL A 357 -28.22 16.94 -1.69
C VAL A 357 -27.50 15.82 -0.92
N VAL A 358 -27.69 14.55 -1.29
CA VAL A 358 -26.98 13.41 -0.68
C VAL A 358 -25.47 13.56 -0.82
N ILE A 359 -24.98 13.99 -1.99
CA ILE A 359 -23.55 14.26 -2.21
C ILE A 359 -23.04 15.35 -1.27
N VAL A 360 -23.77 16.46 -1.12
CA VAL A 360 -23.38 17.54 -0.20
C VAL A 360 -23.34 17.06 1.25
N LEU A 361 -24.37 16.33 1.69
CA LEU A 361 -24.42 15.75 3.04
C LEU A 361 -23.28 14.76 3.25
N TRP A 362 -22.95 13.95 2.25
CA TRP A 362 -21.81 13.05 2.28
C TRP A 362 -20.49 13.83 2.42
N CYS A 363 -20.29 14.90 1.65
CA CYS A 363 -19.09 15.74 1.77
C CYS A 363 -18.93 16.32 3.17
N ILE A 364 -20.02 16.83 3.76
CA ILE A 364 -20.03 17.33 5.15
C ILE A 364 -19.69 16.19 6.12
N GLY A 365 -20.34 15.02 5.96
CA GLY A 365 -20.08 13.85 6.78
C GLY A 365 -18.62 13.39 6.73
N MET A 366 -17.99 13.39 5.55
CA MET A 366 -16.57 13.01 5.39
C MET A 366 -15.61 14.02 6.02
N LEU A 367 -15.96 15.32 6.00
CA LEU A 367 -15.15 16.36 6.66
C LEU A 367 -15.29 16.34 8.18
N CYS A 368 -16.44 15.89 8.70
CA CYS A 368 -16.72 15.82 10.13
C CYS A 368 -16.44 14.44 10.74
N ALA A 369 -16.05 13.44 9.94
CA ALA A 369 -15.78 12.09 10.43
C ALA A 369 -14.62 12.08 11.44
N PRO A 370 -14.71 11.29 12.54
CA PRO A 370 -13.66 11.20 13.55
C PRO A 370 -12.38 10.57 13.00
N HIS A 371 -12.52 9.71 11.99
CA HIS A 371 -11.43 9.07 11.28
C HIS A 371 -11.43 9.51 9.82
N ARG A 372 -10.26 9.59 9.22
CA ARG A 372 -10.16 9.92 7.80
C ARG A 372 -10.59 8.75 6.93
N LEU A 373 -11.71 8.93 6.24
CA LEU A 373 -12.32 7.90 5.39
C LEU A 373 -12.02 8.10 3.89
N VAL A 374 -11.64 9.31 3.47
CA VAL A 374 -11.36 9.66 2.07
C VAL A 374 -10.30 10.76 1.99
N GLU A 375 -9.67 10.91 0.84
CA GLU A 375 -8.80 12.05 0.55
C GLU A 375 -9.60 13.29 0.13
N TYR A 376 -9.08 14.50 0.36
CA TYR A 376 -9.74 15.75 -0.03
C TYR A 376 -10.05 15.83 -1.53
N ALA A 377 -9.19 15.26 -2.38
CA ALA A 377 -9.43 15.19 -3.82
C ALA A 377 -10.75 14.48 -4.17
N HIS A 378 -11.12 13.42 -3.44
CA HIS A 378 -12.41 12.74 -3.62
C HIS A 378 -13.60 13.62 -3.24
N ILE A 379 -13.48 14.44 -2.19
CA ILE A 379 -14.55 15.36 -1.76
C ILE A 379 -14.77 16.43 -2.84
N ILE A 380 -13.70 17.02 -3.36
CA ILE A 380 -13.77 18.03 -4.41
C ILE A 380 -14.36 17.43 -5.70
N LEU A 381 -13.96 16.22 -6.06
CA LEU A 381 -14.49 15.51 -7.21
C LEU A 381 -16.00 15.21 -7.04
N ALA A 382 -16.42 14.77 -5.85
CA ALA A 382 -17.82 14.55 -5.53
C ALA A 382 -18.66 15.84 -5.63
N LEU A 383 -18.15 16.97 -5.11
CA LEU A 383 -18.80 18.28 -5.27
C LEU A 383 -18.97 18.66 -6.74
N SER A 384 -17.98 18.36 -7.57
CA SER A 384 -18.07 18.62 -9.03
C SER A 384 -19.27 17.90 -9.66
N PHE A 385 -19.54 16.67 -9.25
CA PHE A 385 -20.72 15.92 -9.70
C PHE A 385 -22.02 16.49 -9.16
N GLY A 386 -22.06 16.86 -7.88
CA GLY A 386 -23.22 17.53 -7.28
C GLY A 386 -23.61 18.79 -8.03
N ILE A 387 -22.62 19.58 -8.47
CA ILE A 387 -22.82 20.80 -9.27
C ILE A 387 -23.44 20.47 -10.63
N ILE A 388 -22.95 19.45 -11.33
CA ILE A 388 -23.50 19.02 -12.61
C ILE A 388 -24.95 18.52 -12.46
N LEU A 389 -25.26 17.75 -11.42
CA LEU A 389 -26.61 17.26 -11.14
C LEU A 389 -27.57 18.42 -10.83
N LEU A 390 -27.14 19.41 -10.05
CA LEU A 390 -27.91 20.61 -9.76
C LEU A 390 -28.20 21.41 -11.05
N LYS A 391 -27.20 21.59 -11.91
CA LYS A 391 -27.37 22.22 -13.22
C LYS A 391 -28.42 21.49 -14.07
N GLN A 392 -28.34 20.17 -14.15
CA GLN A 392 -29.31 19.36 -14.90
C GLN A 392 -30.74 19.52 -14.36
N TYR A 393 -30.90 19.53 -13.05
CA TYR A 393 -32.22 19.78 -12.44
C TYR A 393 -32.77 21.16 -12.78
N ILE A 394 -31.97 22.23 -12.64
CA ILE A 394 -32.38 23.61 -12.96
C ILE A 394 -32.74 23.75 -14.44
N SER A 395 -31.99 23.09 -15.33
CA SER A 395 -32.27 23.12 -16.77
C SER A 395 -33.61 22.45 -17.11
N LEU A 396 -33.97 21.39 -16.43
CA LEU A 396 -35.23 20.66 -16.64
C LEU A 396 -36.44 21.47 -16.10
N THR A 397 -36.29 22.13 -14.95
CA THR A 397 -37.37 22.93 -14.36
C THR A 397 -37.64 24.23 -15.11
N LYS A 398 -36.68 24.74 -15.88
CA LYS A 398 -36.87 25.93 -16.74
C LYS A 398 -37.53 25.61 -18.07
N ASN A 399 -37.51 24.35 -18.51
CA ASN A 399 -38.08 23.90 -19.79
C ASN A 399 -39.48 23.27 -19.64
N ASN A 400 -39.94 23.06 -18.42
CA ASN A 400 -41.33 22.73 -18.06
C ASN A 400 -42.07 23.98 -17.58
#